data_c09cc8a2917334a4eed0d40420c17002
#
_entry.id   c09cc8a2917334a4eed0d40420c17002
#
_cell.length_a   1.000
_cell.length_b   1.000
_cell.length_c   1.000
_cell.angle_alpha   90.00
_cell.angle_beta   90.00
_cell.angle_gamma   90.00
#
_symmetry.space_group_name_H-M   'P 1'
#
loop_
_entity.id
_entity.type
_entity.pdbx_description
1 polymer ?
#
loop_
_entity_poly.entity_id
_entity_poly.type
_entity_poly.pdbx_seq_one_letter_code
_entity_poly.pdbx_strand_id
1 'polypeptide(L)'
;MNYRIDIVIDLDDIQQAIYTEGTWHPADNATAWGVNHSNEPIVDRRVREGLDDLLARMSGYIVSQNINFNIDSQNIVLGVELRKRPLLSLARDLKNAMVSALANYTLMTLYGDEDSIYGTAWRLHRARTLLLLSRP
;
A
#
# COMPACT_ATOMS: atom_id res chain seq x y z
N MET A 1 25.94 1.65 11.70
CA MET A 1 24.83 1.00 12.39
C MET A 1 23.55 1.23 11.61
N ASN A 2 22.81 0.17 11.35
CA ASN A 2 21.52 0.27 10.64
C ASN A 2 20.37 0.25 11.65
N TYR A 3 19.27 0.88 11.27
CA TYR A 3 18.09 0.97 12.11
C TYR A 3 16.96 0.17 11.46
N ARG A 4 16.36 -0.72 12.22
CA ARG A 4 15.28 -1.55 11.73
C ARG A 4 13.94 -1.02 12.21
N ILE A 5 12.97 -0.97 11.30
CA ILE A 5 11.56 -0.72 11.63
C ILE A 5 10.73 -1.85 11.06
N ASP A 6 9.67 -2.23 11.78
CA ASP A 6 8.72 -3.21 11.32
C ASP A 6 7.39 -2.53 11.07
N ILE A 7 6.82 -2.79 9.89
CA ILE A 7 5.54 -2.24 9.47
C ILE A 7 4.59 -3.41 9.30
N VAL A 8 3.49 -3.39 10.04
CA VAL A 8 2.44 -4.40 9.92
C VAL A 8 1.26 -3.79 9.19
N ILE A 9 0.93 -4.35 8.03
CA ILE A 9 -0.19 -3.89 7.22
C ILE A 9 -1.26 -4.98 7.24
N ASP A 10 -2.40 -4.66 7.82
CA ASP A 10 -3.54 -5.57 7.80
C ASP A 10 -4.26 -5.48 6.46
N LEU A 11 -4.58 -6.62 5.86
CA LEU A 11 -5.33 -6.63 4.61
C LEU A 11 -6.71 -6.00 4.78
N ASP A 12 -7.30 -6.10 5.97
CA ASP A 12 -8.55 -5.43 6.28
C ASP A 12 -8.45 -3.91 6.15
N ASP A 13 -7.33 -3.32 6.57
CA ASP A 13 -7.12 -1.87 6.44
C ASP A 13 -7.09 -1.46 4.97
N ILE A 14 -6.45 -2.27 4.12
CA ILE A 14 -6.41 -2.02 2.69
C ILE A 14 -7.82 -2.16 2.09
N GLN A 15 -8.56 -3.19 2.47
CA GLN A 15 -9.92 -3.40 1.98
C GLN A 15 -10.85 -2.27 2.41
N GLN A 16 -10.72 -1.79 3.65
CA GLN A 16 -11.49 -0.63 4.12
C GLN A 16 -11.14 0.62 3.32
N ALA A 17 -9.86 0.84 3.03
CA ALA A 17 -9.43 1.97 2.23
C ALA A 17 -9.95 1.87 0.78
N ILE A 18 -9.94 0.67 0.19
CA ILE A 18 -10.50 0.42 -1.14
C ILE A 18 -11.99 0.78 -1.14
N TYR A 19 -12.71 0.31 -0.14
CA TYR A 19 -14.15 0.57 -0.04
C TYR A 19 -14.43 2.07 0.10
N THR A 20 -13.69 2.74 0.98
CA THR A 20 -13.88 4.17 1.24
C THR A 20 -13.56 5.01 0.01
N GLU A 21 -12.43 4.77 -0.63
CA GLU A 21 -12.00 5.51 -1.83
C GLU A 21 -12.94 5.23 -3.00
N GLY A 22 -13.36 3.98 -3.16
CA GLY A 22 -14.25 3.60 -4.25
C GLY A 22 -15.64 4.22 -4.15
N THR A 23 -16.14 4.51 -2.96
CA THR A 23 -17.48 5.09 -2.78
C THR A 23 -17.58 6.56 -3.20
N TRP A 24 -16.44 7.24 -3.40
CA TRP A 24 -16.45 8.62 -3.90
C TRP A 24 -16.79 8.72 -5.38
N HIS A 25 -16.94 7.60 -6.07
CA HIS A 25 -17.32 7.55 -7.48
C HIS A 25 -18.66 6.85 -7.65
N PRO A 26 -19.78 7.59 -7.52
CA PRO A 26 -21.11 6.98 -7.61
C PRO A 26 -21.44 6.44 -9.00
N ALA A 27 -20.76 6.95 -10.03
CA ALA A 27 -20.93 6.41 -11.38
C ALA A 27 -20.17 5.11 -11.58
N ASP A 28 -19.27 4.80 -10.71
CA ASP A 28 -18.46 3.61 -10.83
C ASP A 28 -19.14 2.47 -10.13
N ASN A 29 -19.00 1.34 -10.71
CA ASN A 29 -19.56 0.12 -10.20
C ASN A 29 -18.76 -0.46 -9.04
N ALA A 30 -18.10 0.37 -8.24
CA ALA A 30 -17.39 -0.09 -7.06
C ALA A 30 -18.28 -0.90 -6.15
N THR A 31 -19.54 -0.47 -6.00
CA THR A 31 -20.56 -1.23 -5.29
C THR A 31 -21.07 -2.42 -6.09
N ALA A 32 -21.13 -2.31 -7.41
CA ALA A 32 -21.55 -3.42 -8.27
C ALA A 32 -20.47 -4.49 -8.40
N TRP A 33 -19.21 -4.08 -8.40
CA TRP A 33 -18.10 -5.02 -8.33
C TRP A 33 -17.98 -5.63 -6.95
N GLY A 34 -18.47 -4.93 -5.95
CA GLY A 34 -18.43 -5.38 -4.59
C GLY A 34 -17.05 -5.82 -4.17
N VAL A 35 -16.32 -4.97 -3.52
CA VAL A 35 -15.17 -5.44 -2.75
C VAL A 35 -15.76 -6.27 -1.61
N ASN A 36 -16.12 -7.50 -1.90
CA ASN A 36 -16.74 -8.42 -0.99
C ASN A 36 -15.93 -9.70 -0.95
N HIS A 37 -16.36 -10.65 -0.14
CA HIS A 37 -15.61 -11.89 0.06
C HIS A 37 -15.37 -12.67 -1.23
N SER A 38 -16.25 -12.59 -2.22
CA SER A 38 -16.08 -13.31 -3.48
C SER A 38 -14.96 -12.74 -4.35
N ASN A 39 -14.59 -11.47 -4.12
CA ASN A 39 -13.54 -10.78 -4.89
C ASN A 39 -12.19 -10.73 -4.17
N GLU A 40 -12.10 -11.23 -2.93
CA GLU A 40 -10.88 -11.19 -2.15
C GLU A 40 -9.65 -11.75 -2.87
N PRO A 41 -9.71 -12.88 -3.56
CA PRO A 41 -8.51 -13.39 -4.24
C PRO A 41 -7.98 -12.46 -5.32
N ILE A 42 -8.87 -11.77 -6.03
CA ILE A 42 -8.49 -10.79 -7.06
C ILE A 42 -7.88 -9.56 -6.40
N VAL A 43 -8.52 -9.07 -5.35
CA VAL A 43 -8.04 -7.92 -4.58
C VAL A 43 -6.66 -8.21 -4.00
N ASP A 44 -6.48 -9.37 -3.37
CA ASP A 44 -5.21 -9.76 -2.76
C ASP A 44 -4.09 -9.82 -3.81
N ARG A 45 -4.38 -10.35 -4.99
CA ARG A 45 -3.40 -10.38 -6.09
C ARG A 45 -2.97 -8.97 -6.48
N ARG A 46 -3.93 -8.06 -6.65
CA ARG A 46 -3.62 -6.67 -7.04
C ARG A 46 -2.84 -5.95 -5.97
N VAL A 47 -3.19 -6.18 -4.70
CA VAL A 47 -2.43 -5.62 -3.58
C VAL A 47 -0.98 -6.09 -3.61
N ARG A 48 -0.74 -7.37 -3.86
CA ARG A 48 0.62 -7.91 -3.95
C ARG A 48 1.39 -7.32 -5.11
N GLU A 49 0.76 -7.16 -6.27
CA GLU A 49 1.40 -6.52 -7.43
C GLU A 49 1.80 -5.08 -7.10
N GLY A 50 0.91 -4.33 -6.48
CA GLY A 50 1.19 -2.96 -6.06
C GLY A 50 2.30 -2.88 -5.02
N LEU A 51 2.31 -3.82 -4.10
CA LEU A 51 3.34 -3.89 -3.08
C LEU A 51 4.71 -4.19 -3.69
N ASP A 52 4.78 -5.12 -4.65
CA ASP A 52 6.03 -5.43 -5.35
C ASP A 52 6.58 -4.20 -6.08
N ASP A 53 5.73 -3.46 -6.77
CA ASP A 53 6.11 -2.20 -7.44
C ASP A 53 6.62 -1.18 -6.42
N LEU A 54 5.88 -0.99 -5.34
CA LEU A 54 6.23 -0.03 -4.29
C LEU A 54 7.57 -0.37 -3.64
N LEU A 55 7.79 -1.63 -3.31
CA LEU A 55 9.03 -2.09 -2.68
C LEU A 55 10.23 -1.94 -3.61
N ALA A 56 10.04 -2.19 -4.90
CA ALA A 56 11.09 -1.98 -5.89
C ALA A 56 11.53 -0.52 -5.91
N ARG A 57 10.60 0.41 -5.78
CA ARG A 57 10.90 1.85 -5.73
C ARG A 57 11.52 2.26 -4.41
N MET A 58 11.15 1.60 -3.31
CA MET A 58 11.70 1.87 -1.98
C MET A 58 13.15 1.41 -1.86
N SER A 59 13.59 0.47 -2.70
CA SER A 59 14.90 -0.18 -2.57
C SER A 59 16.08 0.79 -2.59
N GLY A 60 15.94 1.95 -3.23
CA GLY A 60 16.97 2.98 -3.26
C GLY A 60 17.14 3.76 -1.96
N TYR A 61 16.19 3.64 -1.04
CA TYR A 61 16.14 4.40 0.21
C TYR A 61 16.39 3.54 1.45
N ILE A 62 16.45 2.23 1.30
CA ILE A 62 16.59 1.28 2.39
C ILE A 62 17.80 0.39 2.17
N VAL A 63 18.36 -0.13 3.26
CA VAL A 63 19.51 -1.04 3.19
C VAL A 63 19.07 -2.43 2.81
N SER A 64 18.03 -2.92 3.47
CA SER A 64 17.46 -4.24 3.19
C SER A 64 15.99 -4.28 3.61
N GLN A 65 15.28 -5.27 3.09
CA GLN A 65 13.88 -5.48 3.42
C GLN A 65 13.60 -6.96 3.56
N ASN A 66 12.62 -7.27 4.39
CA ASN A 66 12.13 -8.63 4.59
C ASN A 66 10.60 -8.57 4.66
N ILE A 67 9.93 -9.43 3.88
CA ILE A 67 8.48 -9.43 3.76
C ILE A 67 7.95 -10.78 4.17
N ASN A 68 6.95 -10.78 5.05
CA ASN A 68 6.20 -11.98 5.40
C ASN A 68 4.72 -11.74 5.15
N PHE A 69 4.13 -12.57 4.28
CA PHE A 69 2.69 -12.60 4.07
C PHE A 69 2.10 -13.67 4.99
N ASN A 70 1.34 -13.26 5.98
CA ASN A 70 0.71 -14.17 6.91
C ASN A 70 -0.73 -14.42 6.47
N ILE A 71 -0.98 -15.60 5.89
CA ILE A 71 -2.29 -15.96 5.37
C ILE A 71 -3.32 -16.04 6.48
N ASP A 72 -2.95 -16.68 7.61
CA ASP A 72 -3.87 -16.92 8.70
C ASP A 72 -4.31 -15.65 9.41
N SER A 73 -3.41 -14.71 9.63
CA SER A 73 -3.71 -13.43 10.27
C SER A 73 -4.06 -12.33 9.27
N GLN A 74 -3.99 -12.60 7.98
CA GLN A 74 -4.32 -11.67 6.89
C GLN A 74 -3.56 -10.35 7.02
N ASN A 75 -2.29 -10.43 7.30
CA ASN A 75 -1.44 -9.25 7.36
C ASN A 75 -0.13 -9.45 6.60
N ILE A 76 0.51 -8.32 6.34
CA ILE A 76 1.82 -8.26 5.72
C ILE A 76 2.75 -7.64 6.74
N VAL A 77 3.81 -8.34 7.10
CA VAL A 77 4.83 -7.81 7.99
C VAL A 77 6.05 -7.46 7.16
N LEU A 78 6.38 -6.18 7.13
CA LEU A 78 7.51 -5.65 6.38
C LEU A 78 8.57 -5.15 7.35
N GLY A 79 9.73 -5.78 7.34
CA GLY A 79 10.90 -5.31 8.07
C GLY A 79 11.81 -4.52 7.13
N VAL A 80 12.19 -3.32 7.52
CA VAL A 80 13.01 -2.42 6.71
C VAL A 80 14.21 -1.96 7.52
N GLU A 81 15.40 -2.03 6.94
CA GLU A 81 16.60 -1.47 7.56
C GLU A 81 16.96 -0.15 6.90
N LEU A 82 17.20 0.86 7.74
CA LEU A 82 17.51 2.22 7.32
C LEU A 82 18.92 2.60 7.78
N ARG A 83 19.59 3.44 7.00
CA ARG A 83 20.93 3.94 7.34
C ARG A 83 20.89 5.02 8.40
N LYS A 84 19.83 5.81 8.44
CA LYS A 84 19.67 6.91 9.36
C LYS A 84 18.61 6.59 10.40
N ARG A 85 18.77 7.14 11.58
CA ARG A 85 17.82 6.95 12.66
C ARG A 85 16.47 7.58 12.26
N PRO A 86 15.39 6.79 12.22
CA PRO A 86 14.09 7.30 11.83
C PRO A 86 13.41 8.08 12.95
N LEU A 87 12.48 8.95 12.57
CA LEU A 87 11.56 9.56 13.52
C LEU A 87 10.65 8.47 14.11
N LEU A 88 10.18 8.70 15.33
CA LEU A 88 9.33 7.73 16.03
C LEU A 88 8.03 7.44 15.30
N SER A 89 7.52 8.41 14.54
CA SER A 89 6.27 8.26 13.79
C SER A 89 6.45 7.61 12.42
N LEU A 90 7.69 7.32 12.00
CA LEU A 90 7.95 6.89 10.62
C LEU A 90 7.20 5.61 10.26
N ALA A 91 7.22 4.60 11.14
CA ALA A 91 6.55 3.34 10.86
C ALA A 91 5.04 3.52 10.63
N ARG A 92 4.39 4.34 11.46
CA ARG A 92 2.97 4.66 11.33
C ARG A 92 2.69 5.42 10.04
N ASP A 93 3.50 6.44 9.75
CA ASP A 93 3.31 7.28 8.57
C ASP A 93 3.54 6.49 7.28
N LEU A 94 4.55 5.62 7.27
CA LEU A 94 4.78 4.70 6.15
C LEU A 94 3.62 3.74 5.97
N LYS A 95 3.12 3.15 7.06
CA LYS A 95 1.97 2.26 7.00
C LYS A 95 0.79 2.96 6.35
N ASN A 96 0.45 4.17 6.80
CA ASN A 96 -0.69 4.91 6.30
C ASN A 96 -0.53 5.25 4.80
N ALA A 97 0.66 5.71 4.41
CA ALA A 97 0.94 6.04 3.01
C ALA A 97 0.88 4.79 2.13
N MET A 98 1.42 3.67 2.59
CA MET A 98 1.41 2.41 1.85
C MET A 98 0.00 1.84 1.71
N VAL A 99 -0.82 1.89 2.77
CA VAL A 99 -2.22 1.43 2.71
C VAL A 99 -2.98 2.24 1.64
N SER A 100 -2.85 3.56 1.66
CA SER A 100 -3.51 4.42 0.67
C SER A 100 -2.99 4.15 -0.74
N ALA A 101 -1.68 3.97 -0.91
CA ALA A 101 -1.08 3.67 -2.20
C ALA A 101 -1.61 2.33 -2.75
N LEU A 102 -1.62 1.30 -1.93
CA LEU A 102 -2.06 -0.03 -2.36
C LEU A 102 -3.54 -0.08 -2.66
N ALA A 103 -4.36 0.64 -1.88
CA ALA A 103 -5.79 0.76 -2.15
C ALA A 103 -6.05 1.41 -3.52
N ASN A 104 -5.37 2.51 -3.81
CA ASN A 104 -5.54 3.21 -5.08
C ASN A 104 -4.95 2.44 -6.26
N TYR A 105 -3.84 1.72 -6.06
CA TYR A 105 -3.33 0.82 -7.09
C TYR A 105 -4.38 -0.24 -7.46
N THR A 106 -4.99 -0.85 -6.46
CA THR A 106 -6.01 -1.87 -6.68
C THR A 106 -7.21 -1.31 -7.44
N LEU A 107 -7.70 -0.14 -7.01
CA LEU A 107 -8.82 0.52 -7.69
C LEU A 107 -8.46 0.91 -9.13
N MET A 108 -7.24 1.39 -9.35
CA MET A 108 -6.75 1.72 -10.69
C MET A 108 -6.78 0.51 -11.62
N THR A 109 -6.34 -0.65 -11.13
CA THR A 109 -6.28 -1.86 -11.96
C THR A 109 -7.66 -2.48 -12.20
N LEU A 110 -8.61 -2.27 -11.29
CA LEU A 110 -9.95 -2.85 -11.41
C LEU A 110 -10.94 -1.96 -12.15
N TYR A 111 -10.85 -0.64 -11.98
CA TYR A 111 -11.89 0.28 -12.48
C TYR A 111 -11.37 1.40 -13.36
N GLY A 112 -10.09 1.54 -13.50
CA GLY A 112 -9.55 2.67 -14.21
C GLY A 112 -8.28 2.33 -14.95
N ASP A 113 -7.50 3.36 -15.16
CA ASP A 113 -6.17 3.28 -15.75
C ASP A 113 -5.26 4.30 -15.06
N GLU A 114 -4.06 4.47 -15.60
CA GLU A 114 -3.09 5.40 -15.01
C GLU A 114 -3.55 6.85 -15.06
N ASP A 115 -4.45 7.20 -15.98
CA ASP A 115 -4.98 8.55 -16.12
C ASP A 115 -6.22 8.79 -15.25
N SER A 116 -6.73 7.75 -14.61
CA SER A 116 -7.88 7.87 -13.72
C SER A 116 -7.49 8.59 -12.42
N ILE A 117 -8.51 8.97 -11.65
CA ILE A 117 -8.30 9.54 -10.31
C ILE A 117 -7.53 8.58 -9.41
N TYR A 118 -7.75 7.27 -9.58
CA TYR A 118 -7.04 6.25 -8.80
C TYR A 118 -5.58 6.16 -9.20
N GLY A 119 -5.26 6.29 -10.49
CA GLY A 119 -3.89 6.34 -10.97
C GLY A 119 -3.15 7.56 -10.45
N THR A 120 -3.82 8.71 -10.42
CA THR A 120 -3.25 9.93 -9.84
C THR A 120 -2.99 9.76 -8.35
N ALA A 121 -3.93 9.20 -7.61
CA ALA A 121 -3.78 8.95 -6.18
C ALA A 121 -2.69 7.91 -5.89
N TRP A 122 -2.59 6.87 -6.71
CA TRP A 122 -1.51 5.88 -6.62
C TRP A 122 -0.14 6.55 -6.70
N ARG A 123 0.06 7.41 -7.70
CA ARG A 123 1.33 8.12 -7.87
C ARG A 123 1.61 9.06 -6.70
N LEU A 124 0.58 9.74 -6.21
CA LEU A 124 0.71 10.67 -5.09
C LEU A 124 1.15 9.94 -3.80
N HIS A 125 0.45 8.89 -3.44
CA HIS A 125 0.75 8.16 -2.21
C HIS A 125 2.05 7.36 -2.31
N ARG A 126 2.39 6.88 -3.49
CA ARG A 126 3.68 6.26 -3.76
C ARG A 126 4.82 7.28 -3.56
N ALA A 127 4.68 8.46 -4.12
CA ALA A 127 5.66 9.53 -3.96
C ALA A 127 5.78 9.94 -2.48
N ARG A 128 4.67 9.99 -1.77
CA ARG A 128 4.66 10.30 -0.33
C ARG A 128 5.42 9.24 0.47
N THR A 129 5.25 7.97 0.14
CA THR A 129 5.99 6.89 0.78
C THR A 129 7.50 7.08 0.60
N LEU A 130 7.93 7.35 -0.62
CA LEU A 130 9.35 7.56 -0.92
C LEU A 130 9.90 8.82 -0.25
N LEU A 131 9.10 9.86 -0.17
CA LEU A 131 9.49 11.10 0.50
C LEU A 131 9.71 10.88 2.00
N LEU A 132 8.87 10.09 2.64
CA LEU A 132 9.03 9.76 4.06
C LEU A 132 10.35 9.03 4.32
N LEU A 133 10.76 8.14 3.42
CA LEU A 133 12.01 7.40 3.52
C LEU A 133 13.24 8.27 3.24
N SER A 134 13.09 9.31 2.42
CA SER A 134 14.20 10.18 2.02
C SER A 134 14.49 11.30 3.00
N ARG A 135 13.63 11.51 3.99
CA ARG A 135 13.83 12.57 4.98
C ARG A 135 15.07 12.30 5.82
N PRO A 136 15.88 13.35 6.06
CA PRO A 136 17.09 13.23 6.88
C PRO A 136 16.78 12.94 8.35
#